data_dbe37aec41d0a9222eba31842f16ab53
#
_entry.id   dbe37aec41d0a9222eba31842f16ab53
#
_cell.length_a   1.000
_cell.length_b   1.000
_cell.length_c   1.000
_cell.angle_alpha   90.00
_cell.angle_beta   90.00
_cell.angle_gamma   90.00
#
_symmetry.space_group_name_H-M   'P 1'
#
loop_
_entity.id
_entity.type
_entity.pdbx_description
1 polymer ?
#
loop_
_entity_poly.entity_id
_entity_poly.type
_entity_poly.pdbx_seq_one_letter_code
_entity_poly.pdbx_strand_id
1 'polypeptide(L)'
;MKNRICIRLLTSLCLLPLGSRGQTSLTLDEVIRLSQDSAITAFQSRQEYQSRQASYEAFEALRKPQLTLKVVPNYSRIVSDPSRDYVYLRNYDILSTSAQIRLTQKMLNFGGEAYIGTQAIWSEFFREGASGYPRQFVASPLLVGYSHTLLGYNPFLWEKRVEDQRLLAARRQHEYDLRRIAEEAAVRYFHLARQQRVLKMRTDELLMSDTLLSIAREKASIAIVTLAELHSIEVQQQNAANHLAVARQEELKARTELASFLRITPTPDSIALLEIPDTPPPTIYTASEVAERAMSNSPAYQHQLAELTEARHQENKTQQERGVNIGLDVNLGMQQVNNTLGSAFKNQQLYALGAVQVTIPLADHGAAKKRHAAAVGWVERQESALQEVERLLAEDATVTLQKLQTSRALLTTTQRTVTLAEETFNETADNYANGLCDINTFTLAQSRWVTAYSNYLTAMEEFWTNYYHLQTLVNYE
;
A
#
# COMPACT_ATOMS: atom_id res chain seq x y z
N MET A 1 40.38 -44.67 -1.96
CA MET A 1 40.31 -44.56 -0.47
C MET A 1 38.92 -43.99 -0.11
N LYS A 2 38.19 -44.80 0.64
CA LYS A 2 36.79 -44.57 1.03
C LYS A 2 36.69 -43.46 2.08
N ASN A 3 35.77 -42.52 1.96
CA ASN A 3 35.27 -41.77 3.13
C ASN A 3 33.72 -41.79 3.10
N ARG A 4 33.19 -42.48 4.06
CA ARG A 4 31.80 -42.63 4.42
C ARG A 4 31.36 -41.37 5.18
N ILE A 5 30.35 -40.67 4.67
CA ILE A 5 29.64 -39.63 5.42
C ILE A 5 28.40 -40.30 6.03
N CYS A 6 28.40 -40.39 7.37
CA CYS A 6 27.28 -40.83 8.17
C CYS A 6 26.20 -39.73 8.19
N ILE A 7 25.05 -39.99 7.58
CA ILE A 7 23.81 -39.22 7.77
C ILE A 7 23.15 -39.71 9.06
N ARG A 8 23.21 -38.92 10.12
CA ARG A 8 22.36 -39.10 11.31
C ARG A 8 21.03 -38.38 11.09
N LEU A 9 19.99 -39.15 10.79
CA LEU A 9 18.61 -38.74 10.91
C LEU A 9 18.28 -38.57 12.40
N LEU A 10 18.17 -37.33 12.85
CA LEU A 10 17.52 -36.98 14.12
C LEU A 10 16.03 -36.77 13.83
N THR A 11 15.23 -37.78 14.07
CA THR A 11 13.77 -37.68 14.19
C THR A 11 13.44 -36.95 15.49
N SER A 12 13.32 -35.65 15.44
CA SER A 12 12.72 -34.85 16.50
C SER A 12 11.21 -34.92 16.37
N LEU A 13 10.59 -35.82 17.13
CA LEU A 13 9.15 -35.93 17.32
C LEU A 13 8.73 -34.74 18.20
N CYS A 14 8.31 -33.62 17.57
CA CYS A 14 7.65 -32.53 18.26
C CYS A 14 6.26 -32.99 18.71
N LEU A 15 6.15 -33.43 19.96
CA LEU A 15 4.88 -33.49 20.69
C LEU A 15 4.36 -32.05 20.82
N LEU A 16 3.48 -31.64 19.91
CA LEU A 16 2.67 -30.45 20.09
C LEU A 16 1.69 -30.74 21.25
N PRO A 17 1.65 -29.92 22.29
CA PRO A 17 0.59 -30.05 23.29
C PRO A 17 -0.73 -29.76 22.59
N LEU A 18 -1.63 -30.74 22.54
CA LEU A 18 -3.05 -30.55 22.32
C LEU A 18 -3.58 -29.71 23.50
N GLY A 19 -3.31 -28.42 23.50
CA GLY A 19 -3.94 -27.48 24.38
C GLY A 19 -5.44 -27.52 24.08
N SER A 20 -6.24 -27.88 25.07
CA SER A 20 -7.68 -27.65 25.10
C SER A 20 -7.92 -26.20 24.69
N ARG A 21 -8.49 -25.98 23.50
CA ARG A 21 -8.98 -24.65 23.08
C ARG A 21 -10.18 -24.33 23.96
N GLY A 22 -9.91 -23.73 25.15
CA GLY A 22 -10.91 -22.99 25.85
C GLY A 22 -11.46 -21.90 24.92
N GLN A 23 -12.73 -21.58 25.05
CA GLN A 23 -13.35 -20.44 24.38
C GLN A 23 -12.48 -19.20 24.63
N THR A 24 -11.73 -18.78 23.63
CA THR A 24 -10.99 -17.52 23.70
C THR A 24 -11.98 -16.43 23.33
N SER A 25 -12.34 -15.61 24.32
CA SER A 25 -13.02 -14.34 24.06
C SER A 25 -12.05 -13.49 23.24
N LEU A 26 -12.32 -13.30 21.96
CA LEU A 26 -11.55 -12.40 21.12
C LEU A 26 -11.86 -10.96 21.53
N THR A 27 -10.88 -10.28 22.08
CA THR A 27 -10.97 -8.84 22.33
C THR A 27 -10.80 -8.06 21.02
N LEU A 28 -11.29 -6.83 21.00
CA LEU A 28 -11.15 -5.95 19.82
C LEU A 28 -9.68 -5.74 19.43
N ASP A 29 -8.80 -5.52 20.41
CA ASP A 29 -7.36 -5.32 20.18
C ASP A 29 -6.70 -6.57 19.56
N GLU A 30 -7.12 -7.77 20.00
CA GLU A 30 -6.65 -9.03 19.39
C GLU A 30 -7.13 -9.18 17.96
N VAL A 31 -8.39 -8.81 17.67
CA VAL A 31 -8.94 -8.84 16.31
C VAL A 31 -8.20 -7.87 15.39
N ILE A 32 -7.92 -6.66 15.85
CA ILE A 32 -7.14 -5.67 15.11
C ILE A 32 -5.73 -6.21 14.85
N ARG A 33 -5.03 -6.72 15.86
CA ARG A 33 -3.69 -7.27 15.71
C ARG A 33 -3.66 -8.45 14.75
N LEU A 34 -4.58 -9.40 14.91
CA LEU A 34 -4.69 -10.56 14.01
C LEU A 34 -4.97 -10.15 12.57
N SER A 35 -5.79 -9.12 12.36
CA SER A 35 -6.08 -8.62 11.01
C SER A 35 -4.86 -8.01 10.33
N GLN A 36 -4.04 -7.25 11.06
CA GLN A 36 -2.80 -6.66 10.55
C GLN A 36 -1.71 -7.71 10.27
N ASP A 37 -1.73 -8.85 10.99
CA ASP A 37 -0.77 -9.93 10.79
C ASP A 37 -1.18 -10.89 9.66
N SER A 38 -2.46 -11.24 9.58
CA SER A 38 -2.95 -12.37 8.76
C SER A 38 -3.79 -11.98 7.55
N ALA A 39 -4.33 -10.76 7.46
CA ALA A 39 -5.13 -10.35 6.32
C ALA A 39 -4.32 -10.31 5.02
N ILE A 40 -4.94 -10.74 3.91
CA ILE A 40 -4.32 -10.69 2.57
C ILE A 40 -3.88 -9.27 2.22
N THR A 41 -4.70 -8.28 2.52
CA THR A 41 -4.44 -6.87 2.25
C THR A 41 -3.23 -6.34 3.03
N ALA A 42 -3.03 -6.79 4.28
CA ALA A 42 -1.84 -6.45 5.06
C ALA A 42 -0.57 -7.04 4.46
N PHE A 43 -0.62 -8.30 4.01
CA PHE A 43 0.49 -8.93 3.31
C PHE A 43 0.82 -8.19 2.00
N GLN A 44 -0.19 -7.86 1.18
CA GLN A 44 -0.01 -7.13 -0.07
C GLN A 44 0.62 -5.76 0.15
N SER A 45 0.10 -4.98 1.09
CA SER A 45 0.63 -3.66 1.43
C SER A 45 2.09 -3.73 1.93
N ARG A 46 2.42 -4.73 2.75
CA ARG A 46 3.80 -4.98 3.20
C ARG A 46 4.74 -5.31 2.03
N GLN A 47 4.31 -6.17 1.09
CA GLN A 47 5.11 -6.53 -0.07
C GLN A 47 5.30 -5.34 -1.02
N GLU A 48 4.30 -4.51 -1.22
CA GLU A 48 4.39 -3.30 -2.04
C GLU A 48 5.38 -2.29 -1.43
N TYR A 49 5.29 -2.04 -0.12
CA TYR A 49 6.24 -1.17 0.56
C TYR A 49 7.68 -1.72 0.51
N GLN A 50 7.88 -3.02 0.77
CA GLN A 50 9.19 -3.66 0.67
C GLN A 50 9.76 -3.59 -0.74
N SER A 51 8.95 -3.80 -1.78
CA SER A 51 9.35 -3.66 -3.18
C SER A 51 9.80 -2.23 -3.48
N ARG A 52 9.07 -1.23 -2.98
CA ARG A 52 9.44 0.18 -3.17
C ARG A 52 10.71 0.54 -2.39
N GLN A 53 10.85 0.06 -1.18
CA GLN A 53 12.06 0.23 -0.38
C GLN A 53 13.28 -0.38 -1.08
N ALA A 54 13.16 -1.61 -1.60
CA ALA A 54 14.23 -2.25 -2.35
C ALA A 54 14.61 -1.47 -3.62
N SER A 55 13.62 -0.89 -4.31
CA SER A 55 13.84 -0.02 -5.47
C SER A 55 14.60 1.25 -5.10
N TYR A 56 14.27 1.86 -3.97
CA TYR A 56 14.99 3.03 -3.44
C TYR A 56 16.42 2.66 -2.99
N GLU A 57 16.61 1.54 -2.32
CA GLU A 57 17.94 1.04 -1.94
C GLU A 57 18.80 0.74 -3.17
N ALA A 58 18.22 0.20 -4.24
CA ALA A 58 18.89 0.00 -5.52
C ALA A 58 19.29 1.36 -6.15
N PHE A 59 18.39 2.35 -6.12
CA PHE A 59 18.71 3.71 -6.56
C PHE A 59 19.88 4.32 -5.76
N GLU A 60 19.86 4.23 -4.43
CA GLU A 60 20.97 4.69 -3.59
C GLU A 60 22.27 3.90 -3.84
N ALA A 61 22.18 2.61 -4.10
CA ALA A 61 23.34 1.78 -4.46
C ALA A 61 23.96 2.21 -5.81
N LEU A 62 23.13 2.59 -6.81
CA LEU A 62 23.61 3.09 -8.10
C LEU A 62 24.29 4.46 -8.02
N ARG A 63 24.17 5.17 -6.90
CA ARG A 63 24.86 6.44 -6.62
C ARG A 63 26.23 6.24 -5.98
N LYS A 64 26.54 5.03 -5.49
CA LYS A 64 27.86 4.66 -4.97
C LYS A 64 28.79 4.30 -6.14
N PRO A 65 30.13 4.21 -5.91
CA PRO A 65 31.06 3.79 -6.95
C PRO A 65 30.67 2.45 -7.57
N GLN A 66 30.56 2.42 -8.89
CA GLN A 66 30.18 1.22 -9.67
C GLN A 66 31.40 0.67 -10.38
N LEU A 67 31.75 -0.58 -10.11
CA LEU A 67 32.80 -1.30 -10.84
C LEU A 67 32.18 -2.14 -11.94
N THR A 68 32.58 -1.88 -13.19
CA THR A 68 32.06 -2.58 -14.37
C THR A 68 33.17 -3.17 -15.21
N LEU A 69 32.97 -4.40 -15.70
CA LEU A 69 33.75 -4.99 -16.77
C LEU A 69 32.92 -4.96 -18.05
N LYS A 70 33.43 -4.31 -19.09
CA LYS A 70 32.81 -4.27 -20.39
C LYS A 70 33.72 -4.94 -21.40
N VAL A 71 33.23 -5.97 -22.11
CA VAL A 71 33.93 -6.66 -23.19
C VAL A 71 33.12 -6.48 -24.47
N VAL A 72 33.73 -5.92 -25.48
CA VAL A 72 33.08 -5.62 -26.77
C VAL A 72 33.87 -6.24 -27.89
N PRO A 73 33.50 -7.43 -28.40
CA PRO A 73 33.98 -7.91 -29.69
C PRO A 73 33.34 -7.09 -30.80
N ASN A 74 34.15 -6.69 -31.76
CA ASN A 74 33.74 -5.92 -32.93
C ASN A 74 34.39 -6.44 -34.20
N TYR A 75 33.62 -6.57 -35.26
CA TYR A 75 34.11 -6.83 -36.59
C TYR A 75 33.76 -5.62 -37.47
N SER A 76 34.74 -5.14 -38.21
CA SER A 76 34.53 -4.05 -39.16
C SER A 76 35.23 -4.39 -40.49
N ARG A 77 34.55 -4.09 -41.58
CA ARG A 77 35.12 -4.15 -42.92
C ARG A 77 35.31 -2.73 -43.42
N ILE A 78 36.56 -2.38 -43.73
CA ILE A 78 36.89 -1.08 -44.29
C ILE A 78 37.16 -1.29 -45.78
N VAL A 79 36.38 -0.61 -46.61
CA VAL A 79 36.52 -0.58 -48.07
C VAL A 79 37.12 0.76 -48.47
N SER A 80 38.32 0.74 -49.04
CA SER A 80 38.95 1.96 -49.58
C SER A 80 38.78 2.00 -51.08
N ASP A 81 38.43 3.18 -51.63
CA ASP A 81 38.37 3.40 -53.07
C ASP A 81 39.80 3.54 -53.65
N PRO A 82 40.23 2.67 -54.57
CA PRO A 82 41.59 2.70 -55.15
C PRO A 82 41.83 3.83 -56.17
N SER A 83 40.86 4.73 -56.41
CA SER A 83 40.90 5.71 -57.50
C SER A 83 41.71 6.99 -57.21
N ARG A 84 42.34 7.13 -56.02
CA ARG A 84 43.23 8.26 -55.74
C ARG A 84 44.64 7.80 -55.38
N ASP A 85 45.56 8.13 -56.20
CA ASP A 85 47.02 7.99 -56.03
C ASP A 85 47.39 8.53 -54.62
N TYR A 86 48.15 7.75 -53.88
CA TYR A 86 48.87 8.04 -52.60
C TYR A 86 48.41 7.33 -51.34
N VAL A 87 47.44 6.44 -51.32
CA VAL A 87 47.23 5.66 -50.10
C VAL A 87 47.06 4.20 -50.41
N TYR A 88 48.03 3.36 -50.02
CA TYR A 88 47.95 1.91 -50.05
C TYR A 88 46.91 1.36 -49.07
N LEU A 89 45.71 1.90 -49.07
CA LEU A 89 44.59 1.38 -48.31
C LEU A 89 43.80 0.41 -49.17
N ARG A 90 44.18 -0.86 -49.11
CA ARG A 90 43.39 -1.94 -49.65
C ARG A 90 42.27 -2.28 -48.68
N ASN A 91 41.21 -2.89 -49.17
CA ASN A 91 40.15 -3.47 -48.34
C ASN A 91 40.77 -4.35 -47.26
N TYR A 92 40.40 -4.13 -46.03
CA TYR A 92 40.80 -4.99 -44.93
C TYR A 92 39.67 -5.15 -43.93
N ASP A 93 39.60 -6.32 -43.37
CA ASP A 93 38.71 -6.68 -42.29
C ASP A 93 39.46 -6.55 -40.96
N ILE A 94 38.79 -6.02 -39.94
CA ILE A 94 39.34 -5.89 -38.60
C ILE A 94 38.45 -6.67 -37.65
N LEU A 95 39.03 -7.66 -36.99
CA LEU A 95 38.43 -8.25 -35.80
C LEU A 95 39.08 -7.62 -34.58
N SER A 96 38.31 -6.95 -33.74
CA SER A 96 38.82 -6.33 -32.52
C SER A 96 38.00 -6.74 -31.32
N THR A 97 38.65 -6.84 -30.18
CA THR A 97 37.98 -7.06 -28.91
C THR A 97 38.57 -6.08 -27.89
N SER A 98 37.70 -5.25 -27.32
CA SER A 98 38.07 -4.38 -26.21
C SER A 98 37.56 -4.95 -24.90
N ALA A 99 38.43 -4.95 -23.88
CA ALA A 99 38.08 -5.26 -22.51
C ALA A 99 38.43 -4.04 -21.62
N GLN A 100 37.47 -3.54 -20.89
CA GLN A 100 37.59 -2.37 -20.03
C GLN A 100 37.04 -2.66 -18.65
N ILE A 101 37.84 -2.39 -17.61
CA ILE A 101 37.37 -2.33 -16.23
C ILE A 101 37.32 -0.86 -15.84
N ARG A 102 36.18 -0.42 -15.33
CA ARG A 102 35.94 0.97 -14.97
C ARG A 102 35.24 1.05 -13.61
N LEU A 103 35.79 1.84 -12.71
CA LEU A 103 35.14 2.30 -11.48
C LEU A 103 34.58 3.69 -11.75
N THR A 104 33.25 3.84 -11.71
CA THR A 104 32.56 5.08 -12.03
C THR A 104 31.87 5.61 -10.78
N GLN A 105 31.98 6.92 -10.51
CA GLN A 105 31.31 7.61 -9.41
C GLN A 105 30.52 8.81 -9.94
N LYS A 106 29.22 8.84 -9.68
CA LYS A 106 28.36 10.01 -9.95
C LYS A 106 28.61 11.11 -8.92
N MET A 107 28.90 12.30 -9.41
CA MET A 107 29.17 13.50 -8.58
C MET A 107 27.89 14.32 -8.42
N LEU A 108 27.09 13.95 -7.42
CA LEU A 108 25.72 14.43 -7.25
C LEU A 108 25.60 15.96 -7.15
N ASN A 109 26.49 16.60 -6.40
CA ASN A 109 26.41 18.06 -6.16
C ASN A 109 26.82 18.87 -7.38
N PHE A 110 27.70 18.33 -8.21
CA PHE A 110 28.25 19.02 -9.37
C PHE A 110 27.62 18.59 -10.70
N GLY A 111 26.86 17.47 -10.71
CA GLY A 111 26.17 17.01 -11.91
C GLY A 111 27.04 16.28 -12.91
N GLY A 112 28.20 15.78 -12.50
CA GLY A 112 29.13 15.07 -13.36
C GLY A 112 29.36 13.62 -12.95
N GLU A 113 30.17 12.94 -13.76
CA GLU A 113 30.59 11.56 -13.54
C GLU A 113 32.11 11.45 -13.62
N ALA A 114 32.75 11.00 -12.56
CA ALA A 114 34.17 10.70 -12.54
C ALA A 114 34.40 9.20 -12.65
N TYR A 115 35.46 8.81 -13.34
CA TYR A 115 35.82 7.41 -13.43
C TYR A 115 37.34 7.18 -13.45
N ILE A 116 37.71 6.01 -12.98
CA ILE A 116 39.05 5.44 -13.09
C ILE A 116 38.96 4.04 -13.65
N GLY A 117 39.87 3.64 -14.53
CA GLY A 117 39.79 2.32 -15.13
C GLY A 117 41.06 1.89 -15.82
N THR A 118 40.97 0.72 -16.43
CA THR A 118 41.98 0.15 -17.30
C THR A 118 41.32 -0.44 -18.53
N GLN A 119 42.01 -0.42 -19.68
CA GLN A 119 41.49 -0.93 -20.93
C GLN A 119 42.58 -1.68 -21.70
N ALA A 120 42.20 -2.76 -22.33
CA ALA A 120 43.01 -3.46 -23.32
C ALA A 120 42.17 -3.69 -24.57
N ILE A 121 42.75 -3.43 -25.71
CA ILE A 121 42.14 -3.71 -27.02
C ILE A 121 43.08 -4.64 -27.79
N TRP A 122 42.54 -5.72 -28.29
CA TRP A 122 43.18 -6.59 -29.25
C TRP A 122 42.55 -6.38 -30.60
N SER A 123 43.36 -6.24 -31.67
CA SER A 123 42.89 -6.09 -33.03
C SER A 123 43.73 -7.01 -33.95
N GLU A 124 43.06 -7.69 -34.85
CA GLU A 124 43.65 -8.49 -35.88
C GLU A 124 43.16 -8.00 -37.25
N PHE A 125 44.10 -7.71 -38.15
CA PHE A 125 43.81 -7.12 -39.44
C PHE A 125 43.96 -8.18 -40.53
N PHE A 126 42.91 -8.48 -41.23
CA PHE A 126 42.87 -9.43 -42.33
C PHE A 126 42.90 -8.65 -43.63
N ARG A 127 43.92 -8.90 -44.43
CA ARG A 127 44.12 -8.23 -45.70
C ARG A 127 44.10 -9.26 -46.84
N GLU A 128 43.37 -8.99 -47.89
CA GLU A 128 43.31 -9.83 -49.06
C GLU A 128 44.69 -9.89 -49.76
N GLY A 129 45.28 -11.10 -49.97
CA GLY A 129 46.56 -11.32 -50.57
C GLY A 129 47.81 -11.06 -49.73
N ALA A 130 47.70 -10.86 -48.41
CA ALA A 130 48.86 -10.73 -47.52
C ALA A 130 49.20 -12.05 -46.81
N SER A 131 50.46 -12.44 -46.82
CA SER A 131 50.97 -13.51 -45.97
C SER A 131 51.29 -12.94 -44.59
N GLY A 132 50.47 -13.25 -43.63
CA GLY A 132 50.55 -12.79 -42.22
C GLY A 132 49.63 -11.64 -41.92
N TYR A 133 48.90 -11.78 -40.83
CA TYR A 133 47.94 -10.77 -40.34
C TYR A 133 48.59 -10.01 -39.18
N PRO A 134 48.77 -8.68 -39.29
CA PRO A 134 49.34 -7.91 -38.22
C PRO A 134 48.35 -7.89 -37.04
N ARG A 135 48.87 -8.28 -35.90
CA ARG A 135 48.13 -8.17 -34.61
C ARG A 135 48.58 -6.91 -33.90
N GLN A 136 47.63 -6.25 -33.30
CA GLN A 136 47.88 -5.05 -32.53
C GLN A 136 47.18 -5.14 -31.16
N PHE A 137 47.92 -4.80 -30.12
CA PHE A 137 47.43 -4.67 -28.77
C PHE A 137 47.58 -3.21 -28.35
N VAL A 138 46.47 -2.62 -27.87
CA VAL A 138 46.47 -1.31 -27.22
C VAL A 138 46.20 -1.57 -25.75
N ALA A 139 47.12 -1.15 -24.89
CA ALA A 139 46.93 -1.27 -23.45
C ALA A 139 46.92 0.13 -22.80
N SER A 140 45.93 0.39 -22.04
CA SER A 140 45.77 1.60 -21.22
C SER A 140 45.61 1.16 -19.72
N PRO A 141 46.76 0.97 -19.02
CA PRO A 141 46.73 0.46 -17.63
C PRO A 141 46.08 1.41 -16.65
N LEU A 142 46.09 2.72 -16.94
CA LEU A 142 45.43 3.73 -16.14
C LEU A 142 44.70 4.71 -17.06
N LEU A 143 43.43 4.88 -16.78
CA LEU A 143 42.53 5.83 -17.44
C LEU A 143 41.73 6.53 -16.34
N VAL A 144 41.78 7.86 -16.29
CA VAL A 144 40.99 8.69 -15.37
C VAL A 144 40.20 9.68 -16.22
N GLY A 145 38.93 9.80 -15.96
CA GLY A 145 38.10 10.74 -16.71
C GLY A 145 37.05 11.39 -15.85
N TYR A 146 36.60 12.54 -16.32
CA TYR A 146 35.51 13.32 -15.75
C TYR A 146 34.64 13.86 -16.86
N SER A 147 33.36 13.58 -16.80
CA SER A 147 32.34 14.11 -17.70
C SER A 147 31.36 14.96 -16.91
N HIS A 148 31.03 16.15 -17.40
CA HIS A 148 30.15 17.09 -16.73
C HIS A 148 29.33 17.90 -17.73
N THR A 149 28.05 18.10 -17.42
CA THR A 149 27.19 19.04 -18.13
C THR A 149 27.31 20.42 -17.49
N LEU A 150 28.11 21.31 -18.09
CA LEU A 150 28.33 22.66 -17.59
C LEU A 150 27.10 23.55 -17.72
N LEU A 151 26.38 23.38 -18.85
CA LEU A 151 25.12 24.08 -19.13
C LEU A 151 24.14 23.09 -19.72
N GLY A 152 22.99 22.96 -19.09
CA GLY A 152 21.95 22.01 -19.48
C GLY A 152 21.30 21.32 -18.27
N TYR A 153 20.57 20.26 -18.54
CA TYR A 153 19.84 19.53 -17.53
C TYR A 153 20.77 18.64 -16.68
N ASN A 154 20.63 18.77 -15.34
CA ASN A 154 21.30 17.90 -14.36
C ASN A 154 20.30 16.90 -13.77
N PRO A 155 20.35 15.61 -14.16
CA PRO A 155 19.39 14.60 -13.69
C PRO A 155 19.56 14.24 -12.20
N PHE A 156 20.78 14.28 -11.67
CA PHE A 156 21.10 13.66 -10.38
C PHE A 156 20.38 14.29 -9.18
N LEU A 157 20.16 15.60 -9.20
CA LEU A 157 19.45 16.30 -8.12
C LEU A 157 17.96 16.05 -8.15
N TRP A 158 17.37 16.04 -9.35
CA TRP A 158 15.95 15.79 -9.54
C TRP A 158 15.57 14.34 -9.27
N GLU A 159 16.36 13.38 -9.77
CA GLU A 159 16.16 11.96 -9.49
C GLU A 159 16.07 11.69 -7.98
N LYS A 160 16.95 12.30 -7.19
CA LYS A 160 16.88 12.14 -5.73
C LYS A 160 15.59 12.70 -5.15
N ARG A 161 15.21 13.92 -5.51
CA ARG A 161 13.98 14.55 -4.99
C ARG A 161 12.74 13.72 -5.30
N VAL A 162 12.65 13.20 -6.52
CA VAL A 162 11.54 12.36 -6.96
C VAL A 162 11.52 11.04 -6.20
N GLU A 163 12.66 10.36 -6.07
CA GLU A 163 12.73 9.07 -5.39
C GLU A 163 12.47 9.19 -3.88
N ASP A 164 12.95 10.25 -3.21
CA ASP A 164 12.65 10.54 -1.81
C ASP A 164 11.15 10.73 -1.59
N GLN A 165 10.46 11.47 -2.48
CA GLN A 165 9.01 11.70 -2.39
C GLN A 165 8.21 10.41 -2.66
N ARG A 166 8.64 9.62 -3.63
CA ARG A 166 8.01 8.33 -3.94
C ARG A 166 8.13 7.32 -2.78
N LEU A 167 9.28 7.29 -2.11
CA LEU A 167 9.46 6.44 -0.92
C LEU A 167 8.56 6.91 0.23
N LEU A 168 8.49 8.23 0.46
CA LEU A 168 7.61 8.81 1.48
C LEU A 168 6.14 8.47 1.21
N ALA A 169 5.69 8.62 -0.04
CA ALA A 169 4.33 8.27 -0.45
C ALA A 169 4.01 6.78 -0.21
N ALA A 170 4.95 5.89 -0.57
CA ALA A 170 4.77 4.45 -0.34
C ALA A 170 4.74 4.08 1.15
N ARG A 171 5.54 4.75 1.97
CA ARG A 171 5.51 4.58 3.43
C ARG A 171 4.16 5.00 4.00
N ARG A 172 3.67 6.18 3.62
CA ARG A 172 2.36 6.68 4.07
C ARG A 172 1.20 5.80 3.59
N GLN A 173 1.32 5.24 2.38
CA GLN A 173 0.34 4.27 1.87
C GLN A 173 0.30 3.03 2.76
N HIS A 174 1.44 2.45 3.10
CA HIS A 174 1.52 1.27 3.97
C HIS A 174 0.95 1.56 5.37
N GLU A 175 1.32 2.67 5.99
CA GLU A 175 0.80 3.09 7.30
C GLU A 175 -0.73 3.28 7.26
N TYR A 176 -1.25 3.88 6.19
CA TYR A 176 -2.69 4.05 5.99
C TYR A 176 -3.41 2.72 5.78
N ASP A 177 -2.84 1.82 4.97
CA ASP A 177 -3.43 0.51 4.71
C ASP A 177 -3.58 -0.30 6.00
N LEU A 178 -2.58 -0.29 6.89
CA LEU A 178 -2.67 -0.95 8.19
C LEU A 178 -3.79 -0.38 9.07
N ARG A 179 -3.98 0.96 9.06
CA ARG A 179 -5.09 1.60 9.78
C ARG A 179 -6.45 1.25 9.18
N ARG A 180 -6.55 1.25 7.84
CA ARG A 180 -7.78 0.86 7.15
C ARG A 180 -8.15 -0.60 7.43
N ILE A 181 -7.15 -1.49 7.53
CA ILE A 181 -7.37 -2.88 7.92
C ILE A 181 -7.88 -2.98 9.37
N ALA A 182 -7.34 -2.16 10.28
CA ALA A 182 -7.80 -2.08 11.66
C ALA A 182 -9.25 -1.55 11.74
N GLU A 183 -9.59 -0.52 10.96
CA GLU A 183 -10.96 -0.01 10.82
C GLU A 183 -11.91 -1.10 10.31
N GLU A 184 -11.54 -1.79 9.23
CA GLU A 184 -12.35 -2.88 8.65
C GLU A 184 -12.54 -4.05 9.63
N ALA A 185 -11.51 -4.36 10.43
CA ALA A 185 -11.59 -5.33 11.50
C ALA A 185 -12.57 -4.90 12.60
N ALA A 186 -12.51 -3.64 13.02
CA ALA A 186 -13.41 -3.07 14.00
C ALA A 186 -14.87 -3.05 13.53
N VAL A 187 -15.11 -2.66 12.28
CA VAL A 187 -16.46 -2.68 11.67
C VAL A 187 -17.04 -4.10 11.71
N ARG A 188 -16.29 -5.12 11.31
CA ARG A 188 -16.74 -6.53 11.34
C ARG A 188 -16.94 -7.02 12.78
N TYR A 189 -16.08 -6.60 13.69
CA TYR A 189 -16.21 -6.93 15.10
C TYR A 189 -17.53 -6.41 15.71
N PHE A 190 -17.81 -5.12 15.52
CA PHE A 190 -19.03 -4.52 16.06
C PHE A 190 -20.29 -5.00 15.33
N HIS A 191 -20.19 -5.31 14.05
CA HIS A 191 -21.26 -5.94 13.32
C HIS A 191 -21.63 -7.31 13.92
N LEU A 192 -20.65 -8.19 14.15
CA LEU A 192 -20.88 -9.48 14.79
C LEU A 192 -21.41 -9.32 16.23
N ALA A 193 -20.82 -8.39 17.01
CA ALA A 193 -21.26 -8.12 18.36
C ALA A 193 -22.72 -7.67 18.42
N ARG A 194 -23.17 -6.86 17.44
CA ARG A 194 -24.57 -6.50 17.29
C ARG A 194 -25.44 -7.71 16.97
N GLN A 195 -25.06 -8.53 15.97
CA GLN A 195 -25.84 -9.71 15.58
C GLN A 195 -25.97 -10.74 16.72
N GLN A 196 -24.95 -10.93 17.53
CA GLN A 196 -25.01 -11.78 18.72
C GLN A 196 -26.05 -11.26 19.74
N ARG A 197 -26.12 -9.94 19.94
CA ARG A 197 -27.12 -9.32 20.83
C ARG A 197 -28.53 -9.38 20.26
N VAL A 198 -28.67 -9.17 18.95
CA VAL A 198 -29.96 -9.37 18.25
C VAL A 198 -30.42 -10.81 18.37
N LEU A 199 -29.54 -11.78 18.20
CA LEU A 199 -29.86 -13.20 18.36
C LEU A 199 -30.36 -13.50 19.77
N LYS A 200 -29.69 -12.98 20.80
CA LYS A 200 -30.11 -13.13 22.19
C LYS A 200 -31.49 -12.51 22.39
N MET A 201 -31.71 -11.28 21.97
CA MET A 201 -33.00 -10.58 22.08
C MET A 201 -34.13 -11.38 21.41
N ARG A 202 -33.91 -11.93 20.21
CA ARG A 202 -34.91 -12.76 19.49
C ARG A 202 -35.17 -14.11 20.16
N THR A 203 -34.16 -14.66 20.85
CA THR A 203 -34.33 -15.87 21.64
C THR A 203 -35.23 -15.58 22.88
N ASP A 204 -34.98 -14.46 23.55
CA ASP A 204 -35.77 -14.03 24.67
C ASP A 204 -37.22 -13.68 24.25
N GLU A 205 -37.39 -13.01 23.08
CA GLU A 205 -38.70 -12.72 22.49
C GLU A 205 -39.51 -14.00 22.20
N LEU A 206 -38.91 -15.04 21.64
CA LEU A 206 -39.58 -16.31 21.40
C LEU A 206 -40.00 -17.00 22.74
N LEU A 207 -39.09 -17.04 23.73
CA LEU A 207 -39.37 -17.64 25.01
C LEU A 207 -40.55 -16.94 25.71
N MET A 208 -40.60 -15.61 25.63
CA MET A 208 -41.73 -14.83 26.16
C MET A 208 -43.03 -15.12 25.42
N SER A 209 -42.98 -15.22 24.08
CA SER A 209 -44.15 -15.53 23.22
C SER A 209 -44.65 -16.96 23.47
N ASP A 210 -43.78 -17.94 23.70
CA ASP A 210 -44.15 -19.31 24.07
C ASP A 210 -44.86 -19.33 25.43
N THR A 211 -44.34 -18.60 26.42
CA THR A 211 -44.94 -18.49 27.76
C THR A 211 -46.33 -17.83 27.66
N LEU A 212 -46.43 -16.74 26.90
CA LEU A 212 -47.70 -16.03 26.68
C LEU A 212 -48.75 -16.95 26.03
N LEU A 213 -48.36 -17.72 25.00
CA LEU A 213 -49.24 -18.68 24.33
C LEU A 213 -49.74 -19.75 25.29
N SER A 214 -48.87 -20.25 26.17
CA SER A 214 -49.25 -21.23 27.21
C SER A 214 -50.34 -20.66 28.18
N ILE A 215 -50.11 -19.47 28.65
CA ILE A 215 -51.05 -18.76 29.54
C ILE A 215 -52.38 -18.49 28.80
N ALA A 216 -52.31 -18.06 27.55
CA ALA A 216 -53.50 -17.78 26.77
C ALA A 216 -54.34 -19.04 26.51
N ARG A 217 -53.73 -20.20 26.27
CA ARG A 217 -54.40 -21.48 26.11
C ARG A 217 -55.11 -21.94 27.39
N GLU A 218 -54.48 -21.73 28.57
CA GLU A 218 -55.14 -22.01 29.85
C GLU A 218 -56.34 -21.09 30.08
N LYS A 219 -56.19 -19.78 29.85
CA LYS A 219 -57.28 -18.82 29.98
C LYS A 219 -58.40 -19.05 28.98
N ALA A 220 -58.09 -19.51 27.74
CA ALA A 220 -59.10 -19.85 26.76
C ALA A 220 -59.90 -21.11 27.15
N SER A 221 -59.27 -22.10 27.82
CA SER A 221 -59.94 -23.31 28.33
C SER A 221 -61.06 -23.04 29.33
N ILE A 222 -60.95 -21.90 30.04
CA ILE A 222 -61.96 -21.44 31.01
C ILE A 222 -62.74 -20.22 30.49
N ALA A 223 -62.75 -19.98 29.18
CA ALA A 223 -63.48 -18.95 28.43
C ALA A 223 -63.21 -17.50 28.87
N ILE A 224 -62.01 -17.20 29.43
CA ILE A 224 -61.56 -15.84 29.78
C ILE A 224 -60.95 -15.12 28.55
N VAL A 225 -60.34 -15.89 27.62
CA VAL A 225 -59.73 -15.39 26.37
C VAL A 225 -60.53 -15.86 25.19
N THR A 226 -60.79 -14.98 24.22
CA THR A 226 -61.51 -15.31 22.99
C THR A 226 -60.63 -16.14 22.02
N LEU A 227 -61.23 -16.91 21.11
CA LEU A 227 -60.51 -17.62 20.04
C LEU A 227 -59.71 -16.66 19.14
N ALA A 228 -60.26 -15.45 18.89
CA ALA A 228 -59.56 -14.48 18.08
C ALA A 228 -58.27 -13.94 18.74
N GLU A 229 -58.33 -13.70 20.04
CA GLU A 229 -57.13 -13.33 20.84
C GLU A 229 -56.09 -14.48 20.87
N LEU A 230 -56.56 -15.75 21.07
CA LEU A 230 -55.68 -16.89 21.05
C LEU A 230 -54.97 -17.05 19.70
N HIS A 231 -55.68 -16.92 18.58
CA HIS A 231 -55.07 -16.96 17.23
C HIS A 231 -54.11 -15.78 17.01
N SER A 232 -54.40 -14.59 17.55
CA SER A 232 -53.48 -13.47 17.45
C SER A 232 -52.15 -13.77 18.19
N ILE A 233 -52.20 -14.39 19.35
CA ILE A 233 -51.00 -14.79 20.12
C ILE A 233 -50.23 -15.92 19.38
N GLU A 234 -50.94 -16.86 18.77
CA GLU A 234 -50.31 -17.92 17.94
C GLU A 234 -49.54 -17.30 16.74
N VAL A 235 -50.15 -16.34 16.04
CA VAL A 235 -49.47 -15.59 14.95
C VAL A 235 -48.23 -14.85 15.45
N GLN A 236 -48.32 -14.20 16.61
CA GLN A 236 -47.19 -13.50 17.24
C GLN A 236 -46.05 -14.49 17.57
N GLN A 237 -46.33 -15.66 18.15
CA GLN A 237 -45.35 -16.69 18.45
C GLN A 237 -44.67 -17.21 17.16
N GLN A 238 -45.44 -17.45 16.08
CA GLN A 238 -44.87 -17.86 14.80
C GLN A 238 -43.97 -16.77 14.20
N ASN A 239 -44.34 -15.51 14.31
CA ASN A 239 -43.50 -14.39 13.88
C ASN A 239 -42.19 -14.33 14.69
N ALA A 240 -42.25 -14.50 16.03
CA ALA A 240 -41.05 -14.56 16.89
C ALA A 240 -40.11 -15.73 16.48
N ALA A 241 -40.66 -16.89 16.16
CA ALA A 241 -39.90 -18.04 15.67
C ALA A 241 -39.21 -17.72 14.32
N ASN A 242 -39.91 -17.05 13.42
CA ASN A 242 -39.34 -16.62 12.14
C ASN A 242 -38.23 -15.59 12.34
N HIS A 243 -38.44 -14.60 13.23
CA HIS A 243 -37.43 -13.59 13.56
C HIS A 243 -36.16 -14.24 14.14
N LEU A 244 -36.29 -15.23 15.00
CA LEU A 244 -35.17 -15.99 15.55
C LEU A 244 -34.41 -16.77 14.45
N ALA A 245 -35.13 -17.39 13.52
CA ALA A 245 -34.47 -18.10 12.41
C ALA A 245 -33.64 -17.17 11.54
N VAL A 246 -34.15 -15.97 11.21
CA VAL A 246 -33.43 -14.93 10.49
C VAL A 246 -32.22 -14.44 11.30
N ALA A 247 -32.39 -14.16 12.59
CA ALA A 247 -31.28 -13.68 13.44
C ALA A 247 -30.15 -14.71 13.56
N ARG A 248 -30.46 -16.01 13.60
CA ARG A 248 -29.45 -17.08 13.56
C ARG A 248 -28.65 -17.08 12.25
N GLN A 249 -29.31 -16.87 11.13
CA GLN A 249 -28.66 -16.79 9.83
C GLN A 249 -27.74 -15.58 9.71
N GLU A 250 -28.20 -14.41 10.16
CA GLU A 250 -27.39 -13.17 10.11
C GLU A 250 -26.19 -13.23 11.06
N GLU A 251 -26.35 -13.82 12.25
CA GLU A 251 -25.23 -14.03 13.17
C GLU A 251 -24.19 -14.98 12.57
N LEU A 252 -24.62 -16.11 12.01
CA LEU A 252 -23.73 -17.07 11.35
C LEU A 252 -22.96 -16.41 10.18
N LYS A 253 -23.65 -15.59 9.40
CA LYS A 253 -23.04 -14.83 8.30
C LYS A 253 -21.98 -13.86 8.83
N ALA A 254 -22.31 -13.01 9.79
CA ALA A 254 -21.38 -12.06 10.38
C ALA A 254 -20.15 -12.74 11.03
N ARG A 255 -20.36 -13.88 11.70
CA ARG A 255 -19.30 -14.72 12.26
C ARG A 255 -18.37 -15.27 11.16
N THR A 256 -18.95 -15.76 10.08
CA THR A 256 -18.18 -16.29 8.95
C THR A 256 -17.38 -15.19 8.25
N GLU A 257 -17.95 -14.00 8.08
CA GLU A 257 -17.27 -12.84 7.49
C GLU A 257 -16.07 -12.40 8.34
N LEU A 258 -16.22 -12.30 9.67
CA LEU A 258 -15.11 -11.98 10.56
C LEU A 258 -14.03 -13.08 10.54
N ALA A 259 -14.43 -14.34 10.67
CA ALA A 259 -13.50 -15.48 10.65
C ALA A 259 -12.71 -15.56 9.33
N SER A 260 -13.38 -15.36 8.18
CA SER A 260 -12.76 -15.33 6.87
C SER A 260 -11.76 -14.17 6.74
N PHE A 261 -12.12 -12.99 7.24
CA PHE A 261 -11.24 -11.82 7.23
C PHE A 261 -9.98 -12.05 8.07
N LEU A 262 -10.11 -12.67 9.25
CA LEU A 262 -9.02 -13.04 10.14
C LEU A 262 -8.26 -14.30 9.70
N ARG A 263 -8.75 -15.02 8.68
CA ARG A 263 -8.22 -16.31 8.23
C ARG A 263 -8.18 -17.39 9.31
N ILE A 264 -9.14 -17.36 10.22
CA ILE A 264 -9.34 -18.39 11.22
C ILE A 264 -10.47 -19.33 10.76
N THR A 265 -10.40 -20.59 11.16
CA THR A 265 -11.47 -21.54 10.83
C THR A 265 -12.72 -21.19 11.64
N PRO A 266 -13.86 -20.89 11.00
CA PRO A 266 -15.08 -20.57 11.73
C PRO A 266 -15.65 -21.84 12.35
N THR A 267 -15.42 -22.04 13.65
CA THR A 267 -16.16 -23.04 14.41
C THR A 267 -17.22 -22.31 15.25
N PRO A 268 -18.39 -22.91 15.52
CA PRO A 268 -19.43 -22.28 16.33
C PRO A 268 -18.90 -21.78 17.69
N ASP A 269 -17.90 -22.48 18.25
CA ASP A 269 -17.31 -22.19 19.55
C ASP A 269 -16.04 -21.34 19.47
N SER A 270 -15.56 -20.95 18.27
CA SER A 270 -14.30 -20.23 18.12
C SER A 270 -14.37 -18.75 18.48
N ILE A 271 -15.56 -18.15 18.43
CA ILE A 271 -15.79 -16.74 18.75
C ILE A 271 -16.91 -16.68 19.80
N ALA A 272 -16.54 -16.41 21.04
CA ALA A 272 -17.45 -16.17 22.14
C ALA A 272 -18.25 -14.87 21.94
N LEU A 273 -19.12 -14.54 22.91
CA LEU A 273 -19.82 -13.25 22.92
C LEU A 273 -18.80 -12.12 22.97
N LEU A 274 -18.83 -11.25 21.96
CA LEU A 274 -17.91 -10.13 21.85
C LEU A 274 -18.27 -9.02 22.86
N GLU A 275 -17.26 -8.49 23.53
CA GLU A 275 -17.43 -7.38 24.44
C GLU A 275 -17.55 -6.06 23.68
N ILE A 276 -18.40 -5.17 24.16
CA ILE A 276 -18.55 -3.83 23.63
C ILE A 276 -18.15 -2.88 24.77
N PRO A 277 -17.23 -1.94 24.51
CA PRO A 277 -16.86 -0.96 25.52
C PRO A 277 -18.05 -0.10 25.93
N ASP A 278 -18.29 0.00 27.24
CA ASP A 278 -19.49 0.68 27.80
C ASP A 278 -19.45 2.19 27.62
N THR A 279 -18.26 2.79 27.58
CA THR A 279 -18.11 4.24 27.52
C THR A 279 -17.41 4.66 26.21
N PRO A 280 -18.08 5.51 25.40
CA PRO A 280 -17.45 6.07 24.24
C PRO A 280 -16.30 6.99 24.64
N PRO A 281 -15.10 6.85 24.01
CA PRO A 281 -13.97 7.71 24.30
C PRO A 281 -14.28 9.18 23.98
N PRO A 282 -13.72 10.16 24.73
CA PRO A 282 -13.99 11.56 24.49
C PRO A 282 -13.45 11.99 23.12
N THR A 283 -14.23 12.77 22.37
CA THR A 283 -13.80 13.38 21.11
C THR A 283 -13.25 14.77 21.41
N ILE A 284 -11.94 14.96 21.30
CA ILE A 284 -11.24 16.18 21.72
C ILE A 284 -10.84 17.04 20.51
N TYR A 285 -11.08 16.59 19.28
CA TYR A 285 -10.59 17.24 18.07
C TYR A 285 -11.51 18.33 17.54
N THR A 286 -10.90 19.43 17.05
CA THR A 286 -11.56 20.43 16.19
C THR A 286 -11.51 20.01 14.73
N ALA A 287 -12.40 20.55 13.90
CA ALA A 287 -12.42 20.22 12.48
C ALA A 287 -11.12 20.61 11.77
N SER A 288 -10.47 21.71 12.19
CA SER A 288 -9.17 22.11 11.62
C SER A 288 -8.04 21.15 11.98
N GLU A 289 -8.01 20.65 13.22
CA GLU A 289 -6.99 19.66 13.63
C GLU A 289 -7.16 18.34 12.90
N VAL A 290 -8.40 17.88 12.70
CA VAL A 290 -8.68 16.66 11.93
C VAL A 290 -8.25 16.85 10.47
N ALA A 291 -8.55 17.98 9.85
CA ALA A 291 -8.18 18.27 8.46
C ALA A 291 -6.65 18.32 8.28
N GLU A 292 -5.92 18.99 9.18
CA GLU A 292 -4.45 19.07 9.13
C GLU A 292 -3.80 17.69 9.29
N ARG A 293 -4.27 16.89 10.27
CA ARG A 293 -3.80 15.53 10.46
C ARG A 293 -4.15 14.60 9.30
N ALA A 294 -5.37 14.72 8.76
CA ALA A 294 -5.79 13.96 7.58
C ALA A 294 -4.90 14.26 6.38
N MET A 295 -4.56 15.53 6.11
CA MET A 295 -3.63 15.90 5.04
C MET A 295 -2.24 15.31 5.26
N SER A 296 -1.66 15.47 6.47
CA SER A 296 -0.31 14.99 6.76
C SER A 296 -0.18 13.45 6.66
N ASN A 297 -1.26 12.71 6.96
CA ASN A 297 -1.30 11.25 6.98
C ASN A 297 -1.89 10.63 5.72
N SER A 298 -2.47 11.44 4.82
CA SER A 298 -3.11 10.95 3.60
C SER A 298 -2.08 10.44 2.58
N PRO A 299 -2.17 9.18 2.14
CA PRO A 299 -1.36 8.68 1.05
C PRO A 299 -1.70 9.37 -0.27
N ALA A 300 -2.96 9.74 -0.50
CA ALA A 300 -3.39 10.45 -1.71
C ALA A 300 -2.69 11.81 -1.83
N TYR A 301 -2.56 12.55 -0.72
CA TYR A 301 -1.82 13.81 -0.69
C TYR A 301 -0.33 13.61 -0.99
N GLN A 302 0.32 12.64 -0.36
CA GLN A 302 1.73 12.35 -0.58
C GLN A 302 2.01 11.84 -2.01
N HIS A 303 1.12 11.03 -2.55
CA HIS A 303 1.20 10.58 -3.94
C HIS A 303 1.09 11.77 -4.91
N GLN A 304 0.14 12.68 -4.67
CA GLN A 304 -0.04 13.87 -5.50
C GLN A 304 1.16 14.84 -5.43
N LEU A 305 1.80 14.96 -4.26
CA LEU A 305 3.06 15.69 -4.12
C LEU A 305 4.21 15.06 -4.91
N ALA A 306 4.29 13.72 -4.94
CA ALA A 306 5.28 13.01 -5.74
C ALA A 306 5.06 13.23 -7.24
N GLU A 307 3.81 13.17 -7.70
CA GLU A 307 3.43 13.46 -9.10
C GLU A 307 3.74 14.93 -9.49
N LEU A 308 3.46 15.87 -8.61
CA LEU A 308 3.81 17.29 -8.83
C LEU A 308 5.33 17.47 -8.90
N THR A 309 6.09 16.78 -8.05
CA THR A 309 7.55 16.82 -8.08
C THR A 309 8.11 16.26 -9.39
N GLU A 310 7.54 15.16 -9.89
CA GLU A 310 7.88 14.57 -11.19
C GLU A 310 7.52 15.51 -12.35
N ALA A 311 6.35 16.16 -12.30
CA ALA A 311 5.93 17.13 -13.32
C ALA A 311 6.88 18.34 -13.38
N ARG A 312 7.28 18.89 -12.22
CA ARG A 312 8.26 19.97 -12.13
C ARG A 312 9.66 19.55 -12.59
N HIS A 313 10.04 18.31 -12.31
CA HIS A 313 11.25 17.69 -12.85
C HIS A 313 11.23 17.70 -14.38
N GLN A 314 10.15 17.23 -14.98
CA GLN A 314 10.00 17.17 -16.45
C GLN A 314 9.91 18.56 -17.08
N GLU A 315 9.26 19.53 -16.43
CA GLU A 315 9.26 20.92 -16.86
C GLU A 315 10.68 21.50 -16.88
N ASN A 316 11.43 21.36 -15.78
CA ASN A 316 12.82 21.82 -15.70
C ASN A 316 13.69 21.15 -16.76
N LYS A 317 13.57 19.84 -16.97
CA LYS A 317 14.27 19.11 -18.00
C LYS A 317 14.00 19.66 -19.39
N THR A 318 12.73 19.81 -19.77
CA THR A 318 12.35 20.33 -21.08
C THR A 318 12.75 21.78 -21.28
N GLN A 319 12.78 22.60 -20.21
CA GLN A 319 13.27 23.97 -20.24
C GLN A 319 14.77 24.02 -20.52
N GLN A 320 15.56 23.20 -19.82
CA GLN A 320 17.01 23.17 -19.99
C GLN A 320 17.42 22.58 -21.37
N GLU A 321 16.71 21.59 -21.85
CA GLU A 321 16.99 20.97 -23.17
C GLU A 321 16.64 21.86 -24.36
N ARG A 322 15.90 22.96 -24.18
CA ARG A 322 15.59 23.94 -25.25
C ARG A 322 16.80 24.82 -25.62
N GLY A 323 17.74 24.97 -24.69
CA GLY A 323 18.85 25.88 -24.81
C GLY A 323 20.10 25.26 -25.42
N VAL A 324 21.19 26.01 -25.30
CA VAL A 324 22.52 25.52 -25.58
C VAL A 324 22.93 24.52 -24.49
N ASN A 325 23.38 23.33 -24.91
CA ASN A 325 23.96 22.35 -24.00
C ASN A 325 25.48 22.36 -24.14
N ILE A 326 26.17 22.49 -23.03
CA ILE A 326 27.64 22.48 -22.98
C ILE A 326 28.08 21.34 -22.08
N GLY A 327 28.74 20.34 -22.71
CA GLY A 327 29.39 19.23 -22.01
C GLY A 327 30.90 19.44 -21.93
N LEU A 328 31.50 19.00 -20.85
CA LEU A 328 32.94 18.92 -20.64
C LEU A 328 33.32 17.46 -20.41
N ASP A 329 34.23 16.96 -21.22
CA ASP A 329 34.84 15.62 -21.07
C ASP A 329 36.36 15.78 -20.95
N VAL A 330 36.92 15.32 -19.86
CA VAL A 330 38.35 15.31 -19.60
C VAL A 330 38.79 13.87 -19.35
N ASN A 331 39.78 13.44 -20.13
CA ASN A 331 40.36 12.10 -20.00
C ASN A 331 41.88 12.22 -19.90
N LEU A 332 42.43 11.61 -18.87
CA LEU A 332 43.86 11.46 -18.64
C LEU A 332 44.21 9.98 -18.60
N GLY A 333 45.23 9.57 -19.25
CA GLY A 333 45.56 8.15 -19.27
C GLY A 333 46.99 7.87 -19.72
N MET A 334 47.34 6.59 -19.61
CA MET A 334 48.55 6.04 -20.15
C MET A 334 48.18 5.03 -21.22
N GLN A 335 48.88 5.07 -22.38
CA GLN A 335 48.57 4.17 -23.48
C GLN A 335 49.85 3.74 -24.22
N GLN A 336 49.90 2.49 -24.61
CA GLN A 336 50.91 1.97 -25.50
C GLN A 336 50.28 1.00 -26.49
N VAL A 337 50.81 1.06 -27.73
CA VAL A 337 50.43 0.16 -28.84
C VAL A 337 51.61 -0.76 -29.13
N ASN A 338 51.37 -2.07 -29.23
CA ASN A 338 52.41 -3.04 -29.56
C ASN A 338 51.80 -4.30 -30.21
N ASN A 339 52.66 -5.11 -30.83
CA ASN A 339 52.26 -6.38 -31.48
C ASN A 339 52.07 -7.55 -30.49
N THR A 340 52.47 -7.40 -29.23
CA THR A 340 52.26 -8.38 -28.18
C THR A 340 51.65 -7.72 -26.96
N LEU A 341 50.78 -8.42 -26.25
CA LEU A 341 50.09 -7.92 -25.06
C LEU A 341 51.09 -7.51 -23.98
N GLY A 342 52.10 -8.33 -23.68
CA GLY A 342 53.08 -8.01 -22.63
C GLY A 342 53.93 -6.78 -22.93
N SER A 343 54.24 -6.50 -24.20
CA SER A 343 54.94 -5.28 -24.63
C SER A 343 54.04 -4.05 -24.65
N ALA A 344 52.74 -4.25 -24.89
CA ALA A 344 51.79 -3.15 -24.83
C ALA A 344 51.60 -2.55 -23.41
N PHE A 345 51.99 -3.30 -22.37
CA PHE A 345 52.00 -2.78 -20.99
C PHE A 345 53.34 -2.13 -20.57
N LYS A 346 54.35 -2.14 -21.45
CA LYS A 346 55.65 -1.51 -21.19
C LYS A 346 55.76 -0.15 -21.90
N ASN A 347 56.59 0.75 -21.35
CA ASN A 347 56.89 2.06 -21.97
C ASN A 347 55.62 2.87 -22.29
N GLN A 348 54.75 2.97 -21.31
CA GLN A 348 53.49 3.69 -21.44
C GLN A 348 53.71 5.20 -21.70
N GLN A 349 52.95 5.75 -22.64
CA GLN A 349 52.95 7.16 -22.96
C GLN A 349 51.74 7.84 -22.30
N LEU A 350 51.99 8.97 -21.64
CA LEU A 350 50.93 9.77 -21.07
C LEU A 350 50.17 10.49 -22.18
N TYR A 351 48.86 10.44 -22.15
CA TYR A 351 48.02 11.25 -23.00
C TYR A 351 46.96 12.02 -22.15
N ALA A 352 46.57 13.18 -22.65
CA ALA A 352 45.49 13.99 -22.10
C ALA A 352 44.54 14.38 -23.24
N LEU A 353 43.26 14.19 -23.01
CA LEU A 353 42.21 14.62 -23.92
C LEU A 353 41.21 15.46 -23.16
N GLY A 354 41.03 16.70 -23.60
CA GLY A 354 39.94 17.59 -23.11
C GLY A 354 39.02 17.91 -24.29
N ALA A 355 37.74 17.74 -24.11
CA ALA A 355 36.74 18.10 -25.09
C ALA A 355 35.65 18.96 -24.44
N VAL A 356 35.30 20.02 -25.11
CA VAL A 356 34.09 20.79 -24.80
C VAL A 356 33.12 20.59 -25.93
N GLN A 357 32.03 19.94 -25.64
CA GLN A 357 30.96 19.71 -26.60
C GLN A 357 29.90 20.80 -26.44
N VAL A 358 29.66 21.56 -27.50
CA VAL A 358 28.59 22.56 -27.55
C VAL A 358 27.52 22.05 -28.51
N THR A 359 26.31 21.83 -28.00
CA THR A 359 25.16 21.40 -28.81
C THR A 359 24.14 22.52 -28.86
N ILE A 360 23.90 23.04 -30.07
CA ILE A 360 22.94 24.11 -30.33
C ILE A 360 21.88 23.57 -31.30
N PRO A 361 20.61 23.44 -30.89
CA PRO A 361 19.55 23.05 -31.80
C PRO A 361 19.26 24.17 -32.80
N LEU A 362 19.63 23.99 -34.06
CA LEU A 362 19.45 25.01 -35.10
C LEU A 362 18.04 25.00 -35.72
N ALA A 363 17.43 23.83 -35.85
CA ALA A 363 16.08 23.68 -36.36
C ALA A 363 15.43 22.42 -35.80
N ASP A 364 14.38 22.60 -35.02
CA ASP A 364 13.58 21.51 -34.44
C ASP A 364 12.09 21.63 -34.78
N HIS A 365 11.74 22.52 -35.71
CA HIS A 365 10.35 22.82 -36.12
C HIS A 365 9.42 23.18 -34.96
N GLY A 366 9.98 23.70 -33.86
CA GLY A 366 9.25 24.09 -32.64
C GLY A 366 8.96 22.93 -31.69
N ALA A 367 9.57 21.76 -31.89
CA ALA A 367 9.33 20.58 -31.06
C ALA A 367 9.70 20.81 -29.59
N ALA A 368 10.85 21.44 -29.29
CA ALA A 368 11.26 21.76 -27.93
C ALA A 368 10.29 22.73 -27.24
N LYS A 369 9.80 23.75 -27.97
CA LYS A 369 8.79 24.69 -27.46
C LYS A 369 7.50 23.97 -27.10
N LYS A 370 7.03 23.04 -27.95
CA LYS A 370 5.81 22.28 -27.71
C LYS A 370 5.96 21.27 -26.57
N ARG A 371 7.12 20.59 -26.47
CA ARG A 371 7.42 19.70 -25.33
C ARG A 371 7.42 20.46 -24.01
N HIS A 372 8.03 21.64 -23.96
CA HIS A 372 8.00 22.45 -22.75
C HIS A 372 6.58 22.96 -22.42
N ALA A 373 5.82 23.43 -23.41
CA ALA A 373 4.42 23.82 -23.19
C ALA A 373 3.56 22.68 -22.66
N ALA A 374 3.78 21.46 -23.13
CA ALA A 374 3.11 20.28 -22.60
C ALA A 374 3.53 19.98 -21.15
N ALA A 375 4.80 20.15 -20.81
CA ALA A 375 5.30 19.95 -19.45
C ALA A 375 4.74 21.00 -18.48
N VAL A 376 4.64 22.28 -18.90
CA VAL A 376 3.97 23.35 -18.13
C VAL A 376 2.50 22.99 -17.87
N GLY A 377 1.76 22.61 -18.91
CA GLY A 377 0.37 22.19 -18.73
C GLY A 377 0.21 20.95 -17.83
N TRP A 378 1.23 20.07 -17.79
CA TRP A 378 1.24 18.97 -16.83
C TRP A 378 1.43 19.44 -15.40
N VAL A 379 2.33 20.42 -15.14
CA VAL A 379 2.50 21.02 -13.80
C VAL A 379 1.20 21.67 -13.35
N GLU A 380 0.57 22.52 -14.18
CA GLU A 380 -0.69 23.17 -13.86
C GLU A 380 -1.80 22.17 -13.52
N ARG A 381 -1.86 21.06 -14.27
CA ARG A 381 -2.78 19.96 -13.97
C ARG A 381 -2.51 19.33 -12.61
N GLN A 382 -1.24 19.05 -12.27
CA GLN A 382 -0.90 18.43 -10.99
C GLN A 382 -1.10 19.39 -9.80
N GLU A 383 -0.89 20.68 -10.00
CA GLU A 383 -1.20 21.69 -8.98
C GLU A 383 -2.70 21.77 -8.70
N SER A 384 -3.53 21.77 -9.75
CA SER A 384 -4.99 21.72 -9.60
C SER A 384 -5.46 20.43 -8.93
N ALA A 385 -4.85 19.30 -9.26
CA ALA A 385 -5.17 18.01 -8.65
C ALA A 385 -4.78 17.98 -7.16
N LEU A 386 -3.67 18.60 -6.78
CA LEU A 386 -3.26 18.73 -5.38
C LEU A 386 -4.27 19.56 -4.58
N GLN A 387 -4.69 20.71 -5.11
CA GLN A 387 -5.71 21.55 -4.47
C GLN A 387 -7.04 20.81 -4.30
N GLU A 388 -7.43 19.99 -5.28
CA GLU A 388 -8.65 19.19 -5.18
C GLU A 388 -8.52 18.10 -4.09
N VAL A 389 -7.37 17.43 -3.97
CA VAL A 389 -7.12 16.48 -2.89
C VAL A 389 -7.19 17.16 -1.52
N GLU A 390 -6.59 18.35 -1.37
CA GLU A 390 -6.66 19.14 -0.14
C GLU A 390 -8.10 19.47 0.24
N ARG A 391 -8.89 19.94 -0.74
CA ARG A 391 -10.31 20.27 -0.55
C ARG A 391 -11.13 19.05 -0.10
N LEU A 392 -10.96 17.92 -0.80
CA LEU A 392 -11.69 16.68 -0.49
C LEU A 392 -11.33 16.13 0.90
N LEU A 393 -10.05 16.19 1.31
CA LEU A 393 -9.62 15.77 2.64
C LEU A 393 -10.20 16.66 3.74
N ALA A 394 -10.27 17.97 3.51
CA ALA A 394 -10.88 18.91 4.48
C ALA A 394 -12.39 18.68 4.61
N GLU A 395 -13.07 18.40 3.51
CA GLU A 395 -14.50 18.05 3.51
C GLU A 395 -14.74 16.73 4.24
N ASP A 396 -13.98 15.68 3.90
CA ASP A 396 -14.09 14.36 4.54
C ASP A 396 -13.83 14.42 6.04
N ALA A 397 -12.80 15.16 6.47
CA ALA A 397 -12.50 15.42 7.87
C ALA A 397 -13.68 16.06 8.62
N THR A 398 -14.29 17.08 7.99
CA THR A 398 -15.44 17.80 8.58
C THR A 398 -16.66 16.90 8.69
N VAL A 399 -16.98 16.17 7.62
CA VAL A 399 -18.14 15.27 7.57
C VAL A 399 -17.97 14.10 8.56
N THR A 400 -16.77 13.53 8.65
CA THR A 400 -16.47 12.40 9.56
C THR A 400 -16.59 12.84 11.02
N LEU A 401 -16.07 14.01 11.37
CA LEU A 401 -16.21 14.55 12.73
C LEU A 401 -17.68 14.80 13.08
N GLN A 402 -18.46 15.38 12.16
CA GLN A 402 -19.89 15.63 12.37
C GLN A 402 -20.68 14.31 12.51
N LYS A 403 -20.40 13.30 11.69
CA LYS A 403 -21.00 11.97 11.82
C LYS A 403 -20.73 11.36 13.18
N LEU A 404 -19.48 11.44 13.68
CA LEU A 404 -19.13 10.93 15.01
C LEU A 404 -19.87 11.66 16.12
N GLN A 405 -19.99 12.98 16.06
CA GLN A 405 -20.74 13.77 17.05
C GLN A 405 -22.23 13.42 17.03
N THR A 406 -22.82 13.28 15.86
CA THR A 406 -24.23 12.90 15.69
C THR A 406 -24.47 11.47 16.20
N SER A 407 -23.63 10.50 15.83
CA SER A 407 -23.78 9.11 16.26
C SER A 407 -23.60 8.96 17.79
N ARG A 408 -22.73 9.79 18.40
CA ARG A 408 -22.60 9.86 19.87
C ARG A 408 -23.88 10.34 20.55
N ALA A 409 -24.47 11.44 20.04
CA ALA A 409 -25.72 11.96 20.57
C ALA A 409 -26.88 10.94 20.43
N LEU A 410 -26.92 10.27 19.26
CA LEU A 410 -27.90 9.23 18.96
C LEU A 410 -27.74 8.03 19.91
N LEU A 411 -26.50 7.57 20.13
CA LEU A 411 -26.21 6.48 21.08
C LEU A 411 -26.70 6.78 22.47
N THR A 412 -26.44 7.99 22.99
CA THR A 412 -26.89 8.42 24.32
C THR A 412 -28.43 8.46 24.41
N THR A 413 -29.09 8.98 23.37
CA THR A 413 -30.56 9.09 23.34
C THR A 413 -31.22 7.72 23.23
N THR A 414 -30.71 6.84 22.34
CA THR A 414 -31.26 5.49 22.17
C THR A 414 -31.03 4.63 23.40
N GLN A 415 -29.89 4.75 24.07
CA GLN A 415 -29.64 4.06 25.36
C GLN A 415 -30.70 4.42 26.43
N ARG A 416 -31.00 5.72 26.59
CA ARG A 416 -32.07 6.16 27.50
C ARG A 416 -33.45 5.63 27.08
N THR A 417 -33.71 5.61 25.75
CA THR A 417 -34.97 5.09 25.20
C THR A 417 -35.15 3.59 25.53
N VAL A 418 -34.07 2.81 25.43
CA VAL A 418 -34.10 1.37 25.80
C VAL A 418 -34.43 1.21 27.26
N THR A 419 -33.78 1.94 28.18
CA THR A 419 -34.07 1.83 29.61
C THR A 419 -35.54 2.12 29.93
N LEU A 420 -36.10 3.21 29.38
CA LEU A 420 -37.50 3.54 29.55
C LEU A 420 -38.47 2.52 28.93
N ALA A 421 -38.11 1.99 27.76
CA ALA A 421 -38.92 0.96 27.10
C ALA A 421 -38.91 -0.37 27.87
N GLU A 422 -37.75 -0.74 28.43
CA GLU A 422 -37.61 -1.94 29.27
C GLU A 422 -38.38 -1.84 30.57
N GLU A 423 -38.29 -0.70 31.28
CA GLU A 423 -39.08 -0.43 32.49
C GLU A 423 -40.58 -0.52 32.18
N THR A 424 -41.04 0.14 31.07
CA THR A 424 -42.43 0.11 30.65
C THR A 424 -42.89 -1.30 30.32
N PHE A 425 -42.04 -2.06 29.61
CA PHE A 425 -42.35 -3.44 29.24
C PHE A 425 -42.46 -4.33 30.46
N ASN A 426 -41.54 -4.25 31.42
CA ASN A 426 -41.59 -5.07 32.66
C ASN A 426 -42.83 -4.77 33.47
N GLU A 427 -43.16 -3.49 33.69
CA GLU A 427 -44.38 -3.09 34.36
C GLU A 427 -45.67 -3.58 33.66
N THR A 428 -45.68 -3.48 32.33
CA THR A 428 -46.83 -3.97 31.55
C THR A 428 -46.94 -5.51 31.58
N ALA A 429 -45.81 -6.22 31.64
CA ALA A 429 -45.77 -7.68 31.77
C ALA A 429 -46.37 -8.12 33.13
N ASP A 430 -46.00 -7.45 34.22
CA ASP A 430 -46.56 -7.67 35.56
C ASP A 430 -48.06 -7.37 35.61
N ASN A 431 -48.51 -6.27 35.00
CA ASN A 431 -49.90 -5.90 34.92
C ASN A 431 -50.71 -6.93 34.09
N TYR A 432 -50.18 -7.44 33.00
CA TYR A 432 -50.82 -8.49 32.20
C TYR A 432 -50.95 -9.82 33.00
N ALA A 433 -49.89 -10.22 33.70
CA ALA A 433 -49.93 -11.41 34.56
C ALA A 433 -51.05 -11.32 35.61
N ASN A 434 -51.23 -10.13 36.21
CA ASN A 434 -52.25 -9.84 37.21
C ASN A 434 -53.66 -9.54 36.64
N GLY A 435 -53.82 -9.55 35.29
CA GLY A 435 -55.07 -9.28 34.62
C GLY A 435 -55.50 -7.81 34.62
N LEU A 436 -54.55 -6.88 34.83
CA LEU A 436 -54.78 -5.43 34.93
C LEU A 436 -54.66 -4.72 33.57
N CYS A 437 -54.16 -5.39 32.53
CA CYS A 437 -54.14 -4.87 31.17
C CYS A 437 -54.46 -5.95 30.13
N ASP A 438 -54.81 -5.55 28.92
CA ASP A 438 -55.14 -6.45 27.81
C ASP A 438 -53.88 -6.87 27.03
N ILE A 439 -54.07 -7.89 26.19
CA ILE A 439 -52.97 -8.44 25.34
C ILE A 439 -52.43 -7.44 24.36
N ASN A 440 -53.25 -6.52 23.84
CA ASN A 440 -52.79 -5.54 22.84
C ASN A 440 -51.81 -4.53 23.47
N THR A 441 -52.11 -4.12 24.73
CA THR A 441 -51.23 -3.24 25.52
C THR A 441 -49.88 -3.92 25.78
N PHE A 442 -49.90 -5.22 26.16
CA PHE A 442 -48.68 -5.99 26.38
C PHE A 442 -47.85 -6.12 25.08
N THR A 443 -48.49 -6.51 23.97
CA THR A 443 -47.83 -6.68 22.66
C THR A 443 -47.23 -5.36 22.16
N LEU A 444 -47.93 -4.25 22.38
CA LEU A 444 -47.42 -2.91 22.01
C LEU A 444 -46.17 -2.55 22.83
N ALA A 445 -46.17 -2.82 24.15
CA ALA A 445 -45.04 -2.55 25.04
C ALA A 445 -43.82 -3.42 24.61
N GLN A 446 -44.04 -4.71 24.33
CA GLN A 446 -43.02 -5.62 23.81
C GLN A 446 -42.43 -5.14 22.47
N SER A 447 -43.27 -4.77 21.51
CA SER A 447 -42.82 -4.25 20.21
C SER A 447 -42.00 -2.95 20.35
N ARG A 448 -42.40 -2.05 21.24
CA ARG A 448 -41.64 -0.84 21.55
C ARG A 448 -40.28 -1.13 22.16
N TRP A 449 -40.20 -2.04 23.09
CA TRP A 449 -38.93 -2.47 23.68
C TRP A 449 -38.00 -3.11 22.65
N VAL A 450 -38.47 -4.06 21.83
CA VAL A 450 -37.71 -4.69 20.76
C VAL A 450 -37.20 -3.65 19.75
N THR A 451 -38.03 -2.70 19.37
CA THR A 451 -37.66 -1.62 18.45
C THR A 451 -36.61 -0.69 19.05
N ALA A 452 -36.79 -0.26 20.30
CA ALA A 452 -35.85 0.59 21.01
C ALA A 452 -34.50 -0.06 21.17
N TYR A 453 -34.48 -1.35 21.54
CA TYR A 453 -33.23 -2.12 21.70
C TYR A 453 -32.50 -2.31 20.33
N SER A 454 -33.25 -2.63 19.28
CA SER A 454 -32.68 -2.73 17.92
C SER A 454 -32.06 -1.39 17.44
N ASN A 455 -32.74 -0.28 17.71
CA ASN A 455 -32.24 1.05 17.37
C ASN A 455 -30.97 1.40 18.18
N TYR A 456 -30.92 1.05 19.44
CA TYR A 456 -29.72 1.22 20.27
C TYR A 456 -28.54 0.41 19.74
N LEU A 457 -28.73 -0.87 19.38
CA LEU A 457 -27.68 -1.70 18.83
C LEU A 457 -27.16 -1.16 17.49
N THR A 458 -28.04 -0.58 16.68
CA THR A 458 -27.65 0.08 15.41
C THR A 458 -26.84 1.35 15.68
N ALA A 459 -27.31 2.21 16.59
CA ALA A 459 -26.61 3.44 16.95
C ALA A 459 -25.22 3.16 17.55
N MET A 460 -25.10 2.08 18.30
CA MET A 460 -23.84 1.61 18.87
C MET A 460 -22.84 1.17 17.77
N GLU A 461 -23.29 0.34 16.82
CA GLU A 461 -22.46 -0.09 15.68
C GLU A 461 -22.00 1.13 14.85
N GLU A 462 -22.91 2.06 14.54
CA GLU A 462 -22.62 3.29 13.80
C GLU A 462 -21.61 4.18 14.53
N PHE A 463 -21.76 4.33 15.87
CA PHE A 463 -20.82 5.12 16.66
C PHE A 463 -19.40 4.57 16.56
N TRP A 464 -19.22 3.27 16.81
CA TRP A 464 -17.89 2.65 16.77
C TRP A 464 -17.30 2.62 15.36
N THR A 465 -18.10 2.42 14.33
CA THR A 465 -17.68 2.53 12.93
C THR A 465 -17.15 3.92 12.63
N ASN A 466 -17.89 4.97 12.98
CA ASN A 466 -17.47 6.36 12.77
C ASN A 466 -16.23 6.74 13.62
N TYR A 467 -16.10 6.18 14.81
CA TYR A 467 -14.94 6.39 15.67
C TYR A 467 -13.66 5.82 15.05
N TYR A 468 -13.68 4.57 14.58
CA TYR A 468 -12.51 3.95 13.92
C TYR A 468 -12.21 4.57 12.58
N HIS A 469 -13.22 5.03 11.85
CA HIS A 469 -13.01 5.80 10.63
C HIS A 469 -12.26 7.12 10.90
N LEU A 470 -12.67 7.87 11.93
CA LEU A 470 -11.93 9.06 12.33
C LEU A 470 -10.48 8.73 12.75
N GLN A 471 -10.26 7.64 13.46
CA GLN A 471 -8.90 7.21 13.84
C GLN A 471 -8.03 6.91 12.63
N THR A 472 -8.58 6.31 11.58
CA THR A 472 -7.88 6.06 10.32
C THR A 472 -7.41 7.35 9.66
N LEU A 473 -8.21 8.42 9.73
CA LEU A 473 -7.87 9.74 9.18
C LEU A 473 -6.81 10.47 10.00
N VAL A 474 -6.95 10.51 11.34
CA VAL A 474 -6.10 11.36 12.20
C VAL A 474 -4.83 10.71 12.70
N ASN A 475 -4.65 9.39 12.51
CA ASN A 475 -3.52 8.62 13.04
C ASN A 475 -3.38 8.82 14.57
N TYR A 476 -4.37 8.39 15.31
CA TYR A 476 -4.29 8.37 16.77
C TYR A 476 -3.42 7.18 17.20
N GLU A 477 -2.32 7.46 17.90
CA GLU A 477 -1.52 6.44 18.58
C GLU A 477 -2.22 5.96 19.85
#